data_0a5bdcf2a79f53b65b44578b93e7aca2
#
_entry.id   0a5bdcf2a79f53b65b44578b93e7aca2
#
_cell.length_a   1.000
_cell.length_b   1.000
_cell.length_c   1.000
_cell.angle_alpha   90.00
_cell.angle_beta   90.00
_cell.angle_gamma   90.00
#
_symmetry.space_group_name_H-M   'P 1'
#
loop_
_entity.id
_entity.type
_entity.pdbx_description
1 polymer ?
#
loop_
_entity_poly.entity_id
_entity_poly.type
_entity_poly.pdbx_seq_one_letter_code
_entity_poly.pdbx_strand_id
1 'polypeptide(L)'
;RDTDRSRGLGDVYKRQEQGLTKPEIFSYPASPHLASRIDNRTIDFDKIKHATEVLSERYDAVLVEGAGGLMVPLTEENLTIDYIQESGYPLVFVTSGRLGSINHTLLSFEAIERRGIKLHTVMYNLFPEGEDKIIQADTEAYICRYIEKHFPDTAFVKVPCL
;
A
#
# COMPACT_ATOMS: atom_id res chain seq x y z
N ARG A 1 14.54 -10.23 -19.41
CA ARG A 1 15.05 -9.80 -18.08
C ARG A 1 13.81 -9.53 -17.23
N ASP A 2 13.46 -10.51 -16.41
CA ASP A 2 12.39 -10.40 -15.44
C ASP A 2 12.74 -9.32 -14.43
N THR A 3 12.07 -8.19 -14.56
CA THR A 3 11.96 -7.26 -13.46
C THR A 3 10.72 -7.66 -12.65
N ASP A 4 10.85 -8.75 -11.91
CA ASP A 4 9.87 -9.11 -10.88
C ASP A 4 9.99 -8.08 -9.75
N ARG A 5 9.26 -6.96 -9.90
CA ARG A 5 9.19 -5.87 -8.92
C ARG A 5 8.12 -6.10 -7.86
N SER A 6 7.41 -7.19 -7.92
CA SER A 6 6.39 -7.55 -6.93
C SER A 6 6.83 -8.73 -6.06
N ARG A 7 8.01 -8.64 -5.46
CA ARG A 7 8.34 -9.51 -4.35
C ARG A 7 7.68 -8.98 -3.09
N GLY A 8 6.34 -9.03 -3.07
CA GLY A 8 5.58 -8.79 -1.86
C GLY A 8 5.82 -9.90 -0.84
N LEU A 9 5.42 -9.65 0.41
CA LEU A 9 5.50 -10.61 1.53
C LEU A 9 4.97 -12.01 1.19
N GLY A 10 4.09 -12.15 0.18
CA GLY A 10 3.56 -13.41 -0.30
C GLY A 10 4.60 -14.38 -0.91
N ASP A 11 5.77 -13.91 -1.32
CA ASP A 11 6.80 -14.78 -1.89
C ASP A 11 7.57 -15.56 -0.82
N VAL A 12 7.53 -15.14 0.43
CA VAL A 12 8.16 -15.82 1.57
C VAL A 12 7.37 -17.07 1.97
N TYR A 13 6.07 -17.11 1.75
CA TYR A 13 5.18 -18.19 2.16
C TYR A 13 4.66 -19.00 0.96
N LYS A 14 5.50 -19.88 0.48
CA LYS A 14 5.24 -21.10 -0.32
C LYS A 14 4.15 -21.05 -1.39
N ARG A 15 4.57 -21.43 -2.58
CA ARG A 15 3.82 -21.73 -3.82
C ARG A 15 2.52 -22.54 -3.65
N GLN A 16 2.24 -23.12 -2.49
CA GLN A 16 1.06 -23.95 -2.22
C GLN A 16 -0.23 -23.15 -2.00
N GLU A 17 -0.15 -21.82 -1.76
CA GLU A 17 -1.30 -20.95 -1.53
C GLU A 17 -1.40 -19.79 -2.51
N GLN A 18 -0.87 -19.93 -3.72
CA GLN A 18 -0.85 -18.83 -4.71
C GLN A 18 -2.24 -18.23 -4.98
N GLY A 19 -3.29 -19.04 -4.94
CA GLY A 19 -4.67 -18.56 -5.14
C GLY A 19 -5.20 -17.71 -3.99
N LEU A 20 -4.64 -17.88 -2.77
CA LEU A 20 -5.00 -17.08 -1.60
C LEU A 20 -4.09 -15.86 -1.42
N THR A 21 -2.78 -16.04 -1.59
CA THR A 21 -1.80 -14.97 -1.41
C THR A 21 -1.72 -14.00 -2.60
N LYS A 22 -2.16 -14.42 -3.77
CA LYS A 22 -2.25 -13.62 -5.01
C LYS A 22 -3.60 -13.92 -5.67
N PRO A 23 -4.72 -13.47 -5.10
CA PRO A 23 -6.05 -13.78 -5.61
C PRO A 23 -6.31 -13.24 -7.01
N GLU A 24 -5.68 -12.10 -7.36
CA GLU A 24 -5.77 -11.51 -8.69
C GLU A 24 -4.39 -11.41 -9.34
N ILE A 25 -4.24 -12.05 -10.50
CA ILE A 25 -3.03 -12.05 -11.32
C ILE A 25 -3.42 -11.71 -12.75
N PHE A 26 -2.76 -10.74 -13.34
CA PHE A 26 -2.93 -10.33 -14.74
C PHE A 26 -1.68 -10.62 -15.54
N SER A 27 -1.86 -10.85 -16.84
CA SER A 27 -0.76 -11.21 -17.75
C SER A 27 0.16 -10.03 -18.07
N TYR A 28 -0.35 -8.80 -18.01
CA TYR A 28 0.38 -7.60 -18.40
C TYR A 28 0.74 -6.74 -17.16
N PRO A 29 2.01 -6.33 -17.01
CA PRO A 29 2.47 -5.54 -15.87
C PRO A 29 2.11 -4.06 -16.03
N ALA A 30 0.87 -3.72 -15.75
CA ALA A 30 0.32 -2.37 -15.81
C ALA A 30 -0.54 -2.08 -14.56
N SER A 31 -1.14 -0.88 -14.53
CA SER A 31 -2.18 -0.58 -13.55
C SER A 31 -3.35 -1.57 -13.67
N PRO A 32 -3.98 -1.95 -12.56
CA PRO A 32 -5.00 -3.01 -12.54
C PRO A 32 -6.12 -2.82 -13.57
N HIS A 33 -6.66 -1.60 -13.72
CA HIS A 33 -7.72 -1.31 -14.70
C HIS A 33 -7.27 -1.56 -16.15
N LEU A 34 -6.01 -1.26 -16.50
CA LEU A 34 -5.49 -1.53 -17.83
C LEU A 34 -5.19 -3.02 -18.02
N ALA A 35 -4.56 -3.65 -17.04
CA ALA A 35 -4.22 -5.07 -17.08
C ALA A 35 -5.49 -5.95 -17.18
N SER A 36 -6.54 -5.63 -16.43
CA SER A 36 -7.84 -6.33 -16.51
C SER A 36 -8.50 -6.18 -17.89
N ARG A 37 -8.42 -4.99 -18.48
CA ARG A 37 -8.93 -4.74 -19.83
C ARG A 37 -8.17 -5.53 -20.91
N ILE A 38 -6.84 -5.62 -20.79
CA ILE A 38 -6.01 -6.43 -21.69
C ILE A 38 -6.38 -7.91 -21.60
N ASP A 39 -6.57 -8.42 -20.39
CA ASP A 39 -6.97 -9.81 -20.14
C ASP A 39 -8.47 -10.07 -20.37
N ASN A 40 -9.21 -9.04 -20.81
CA ASN A 40 -10.66 -9.09 -21.06
C ASN A 40 -11.46 -9.68 -19.88
N ARG A 41 -11.12 -9.27 -18.66
CA ARG A 41 -11.80 -9.65 -17.41
C ARG A 41 -11.77 -8.50 -16.41
N THR A 42 -12.63 -8.54 -15.41
CA THR A 42 -12.68 -7.59 -14.30
C THR A 42 -11.96 -8.15 -13.07
N ILE A 43 -11.58 -7.25 -12.15
CA ILE A 43 -11.10 -7.64 -10.83
C ILE A 43 -12.27 -8.24 -10.06
N ASP A 44 -12.03 -9.39 -9.44
CA ASP A 44 -12.97 -10.08 -8.57
C ASP A 44 -12.70 -9.70 -7.10
N PHE A 45 -13.42 -8.70 -6.61
CA PHE A 45 -13.29 -8.24 -5.23
C PHE A 45 -13.79 -9.27 -4.22
N ASP A 46 -14.78 -10.09 -4.57
CA ASP A 46 -15.28 -11.16 -3.69
C ASP A 46 -14.22 -12.24 -3.49
N LYS A 47 -13.48 -12.55 -4.54
CA LYS A 47 -12.34 -13.47 -4.47
C LYS A 47 -11.21 -12.93 -3.56
N ILE A 48 -10.91 -11.62 -3.65
CA ILE A 48 -9.92 -10.98 -2.77
C ILE A 48 -10.40 -11.04 -1.31
N LYS A 49 -11.66 -10.71 -1.07
CA LYS A 49 -12.27 -10.75 0.25
C LYS A 49 -12.25 -12.17 0.84
N HIS A 50 -12.71 -13.16 0.08
CA HIS A 50 -12.67 -14.57 0.49
C HIS A 50 -11.25 -15.04 0.83
N ALA A 51 -10.26 -14.70 -0.01
CA ALA A 51 -8.87 -15.03 0.27
C ALA A 51 -8.36 -14.41 1.57
N THR A 52 -8.72 -13.17 1.83
CA THR A 52 -8.36 -12.46 3.07
C THR A 52 -9.02 -13.12 4.29
N GLU A 53 -10.29 -13.50 4.21
CA GLU A 53 -11.02 -14.19 5.28
C GLU A 53 -10.36 -15.53 5.61
N VAL A 54 -10.09 -16.37 4.61
CA VAL A 54 -9.43 -17.67 4.78
C VAL A 54 -8.04 -17.54 5.40
N LEU A 55 -7.26 -16.51 4.98
CA LEU A 55 -5.95 -16.28 5.55
C LEU A 55 -6.03 -15.77 7.00
N SER A 56 -7.03 -14.95 7.32
CA SER A 56 -7.26 -14.44 8.69
C SER A 56 -7.66 -15.52 9.69
N GLU A 57 -8.24 -16.64 9.22
CA GLU A 57 -8.50 -17.82 10.06
C GLU A 57 -7.23 -18.63 10.37
N ARG A 58 -6.18 -18.48 9.55
CA ARG A 58 -4.96 -19.31 9.63
C ARG A 58 -3.76 -18.59 10.23
N TYR A 59 -3.76 -17.27 10.20
CA TYR A 59 -2.62 -16.45 10.58
C TYR A 59 -3.03 -15.33 11.54
N ASP A 60 -2.15 -15.01 12.48
CA ASP A 60 -2.37 -13.95 13.48
C ASP A 60 -2.46 -12.55 12.87
N ALA A 61 -1.87 -12.35 11.68
CA ALA A 61 -1.93 -11.11 10.92
C ALA A 61 -1.92 -11.37 9.42
N VAL A 62 -2.72 -10.62 8.67
CA VAL A 62 -2.78 -10.63 7.21
C VAL A 62 -2.55 -9.21 6.71
N LEU A 63 -1.59 -9.06 5.80
CA LEU A 63 -1.35 -7.80 5.10
C LEU A 63 -1.91 -7.91 3.68
N VAL A 64 -2.80 -6.98 3.34
CA VAL A 64 -3.33 -6.83 1.98
C VAL A 64 -2.58 -5.69 1.31
N GLU A 65 -1.81 -6.02 0.28
CA GLU A 65 -1.03 -5.03 -0.48
C GLU A 65 -1.71 -4.74 -1.82
N GLY A 66 -1.95 -3.46 -2.11
CA GLY A 66 -2.46 -3.00 -3.41
C GLY A 66 -1.35 -2.83 -4.44
N ALA A 67 -1.71 -2.82 -5.72
CA ALA A 67 -0.79 -2.55 -6.81
C ALA A 67 -0.59 -1.03 -6.99
N GLY A 68 0.47 -0.49 -6.46
CA GLY A 68 0.81 0.94 -6.55
C GLY A 68 0.27 1.77 -5.38
N GLY A 69 -0.12 3.01 -5.64
CA GLY A 69 -0.54 3.95 -4.59
C GLY A 69 -2.06 4.02 -4.38
N LEU A 70 -2.48 4.82 -3.40
CA LEU A 70 -3.89 4.96 -2.99
C LEU A 70 -4.85 5.36 -4.12
N MET A 71 -4.39 6.21 -5.05
CA MET A 71 -5.21 6.73 -6.14
C MET A 71 -5.06 5.93 -7.44
N VAL A 72 -4.48 4.73 -7.39
CA VAL A 72 -4.38 3.85 -8.56
C VAL A 72 -5.76 3.27 -8.87
N PRO A 73 -6.23 3.36 -10.12
CA PRO A 73 -7.50 2.78 -10.51
C PRO A 73 -7.42 1.26 -10.54
N LEU A 74 -8.28 0.61 -9.77
CA LEU A 74 -8.52 -0.82 -9.81
C LEU A 74 -9.46 -1.16 -10.97
N THR A 75 -10.52 -0.36 -11.13
CA THR A 75 -11.45 -0.39 -12.25
C THR A 75 -11.61 1.03 -12.81
N GLU A 76 -12.47 1.24 -13.79
CA GLU A 76 -12.82 2.58 -14.28
C GLU A 76 -13.54 3.42 -13.20
N GLU A 77 -14.16 2.79 -12.21
CA GLU A 77 -14.99 3.45 -11.21
C GLU A 77 -14.39 3.44 -9.81
N ASN A 78 -13.50 2.48 -9.51
CA ASN A 78 -12.95 2.25 -8.17
C ASN A 78 -11.45 2.44 -8.13
N LEU A 79 -10.98 3.20 -7.15
CA LEU A 79 -9.57 3.37 -6.82
C LEU A 79 -9.16 2.42 -5.69
N THR A 80 -7.86 2.21 -5.50
CA THR A 80 -7.33 1.46 -4.36
C THR A 80 -7.86 1.98 -3.02
N ILE A 81 -7.95 3.32 -2.87
CA ILE A 81 -8.43 3.94 -1.63
C ILE A 81 -9.91 3.66 -1.36
N ASP A 82 -10.72 3.49 -2.40
CA ASP A 82 -12.15 3.17 -2.26
C ASP A 82 -12.30 1.73 -1.71
N TYR A 83 -11.51 0.78 -2.22
CA TYR A 83 -11.44 -0.58 -1.67
C TYR A 83 -11.00 -0.59 -0.20
N ILE A 84 -9.99 0.22 0.17
CA ILE A 84 -9.53 0.33 1.56
C ILE A 84 -10.65 0.87 2.46
N GLN A 85 -11.37 1.89 2.01
CA GLN A 85 -12.49 2.47 2.75
C GLN A 85 -13.62 1.45 2.96
N GLU A 86 -14.01 0.73 1.91
CA GLU A 86 -15.07 -0.29 1.96
C GLU A 86 -14.69 -1.48 2.84
N SER A 87 -13.43 -1.91 2.79
CA SER A 87 -12.92 -3.01 3.60
C SER A 87 -12.87 -2.71 5.09
N GLY A 88 -12.73 -1.43 5.47
CA GLY A 88 -12.65 -0.99 6.86
C GLY A 88 -11.38 -1.44 7.60
N TYR A 89 -10.40 -1.98 6.89
CA TYR A 89 -9.14 -2.41 7.50
C TYR A 89 -8.29 -1.22 7.93
N PRO A 90 -7.52 -1.35 9.03
CA PRO A 90 -6.55 -0.34 9.43
C PRO A 90 -5.49 -0.17 8.35
N LEU A 91 -5.23 1.07 7.95
CA LEU A 91 -4.25 1.37 6.91
C LEU A 91 -2.83 1.49 7.48
N VAL A 92 -1.90 0.75 6.89
CA VAL A 92 -0.46 0.98 7.03
C VAL A 92 0.03 1.73 5.79
N PHE A 93 0.43 2.97 5.96
CA PHE A 93 0.90 3.83 4.87
C PHE A 93 2.43 3.87 4.82
N VAL A 94 3.01 3.59 3.65
CA VAL A 94 4.46 3.60 3.45
C VAL A 94 4.89 4.85 2.69
N THR A 95 5.85 5.58 3.25
CA THR A 95 6.48 6.75 2.62
C THR A 95 8.00 6.70 2.77
N SER A 96 8.71 7.68 2.24
CA SER A 96 10.18 7.75 2.29
C SER A 96 10.67 9.20 2.35
N GLY A 97 11.99 9.38 2.54
CA GLY A 97 12.65 10.69 2.61
C GLY A 97 13.10 11.25 1.26
N ARG A 98 12.63 10.72 0.14
CA ARG A 98 13.05 11.21 -1.19
C ARG A 98 12.51 12.61 -1.45
N LEU A 99 13.24 13.39 -2.23
CA LEU A 99 12.77 14.69 -2.70
C LEU A 99 11.41 14.53 -3.41
N GLY A 100 10.43 15.33 -3.03
CA GLY A 100 9.03 15.24 -3.50
C GLY A 100 8.12 14.39 -2.63
N SER A 101 8.65 13.56 -1.71
CA SER A 101 7.84 12.68 -0.84
C SER A 101 6.89 13.44 0.06
N ILE A 102 7.25 14.64 0.54
CA ILE A 102 6.35 15.48 1.35
C ILE A 102 5.05 15.71 0.59
N ASN A 103 5.13 16.17 -0.66
CA ASN A 103 3.95 16.45 -1.47
C ASN A 103 3.07 15.20 -1.64
N HIS A 104 3.67 14.06 -2.02
CA HIS A 104 2.92 12.83 -2.21
C HIS A 104 2.32 12.30 -0.91
N THR A 105 3.03 12.43 0.20
CA THR A 105 2.56 12.02 1.52
C THR A 105 1.38 12.87 1.97
N LEU A 106 1.48 14.19 1.86
CA LEU A 106 0.39 15.09 2.28
C LEU A 106 -0.86 14.94 1.42
N LEU A 107 -0.73 14.78 0.10
CA LEU A 107 -1.87 14.48 -0.77
C LEU A 107 -2.54 13.16 -0.39
N SER A 108 -1.76 12.15 -0.03
CA SER A 108 -2.28 10.88 0.45
C SER A 108 -2.99 11.03 1.80
N PHE A 109 -2.43 11.78 2.73
CA PHE A 109 -3.04 12.05 4.03
C PHE A 109 -4.36 12.81 3.89
N GLU A 110 -4.42 13.82 3.02
CA GLU A 110 -5.68 14.50 2.72
C GLU A 110 -6.75 13.54 2.18
N ALA A 111 -6.37 12.64 1.26
CA ALA A 111 -7.29 11.66 0.70
C ALA A 111 -7.77 10.66 1.76
N ILE A 112 -6.91 10.23 2.69
CA ILE A 112 -7.22 9.34 3.82
C ILE A 112 -8.19 10.04 4.79
N GLU A 113 -7.88 11.26 5.21
CA GLU A 113 -8.67 12.05 6.14
C GLU A 113 -10.08 12.32 5.59
N ARG A 114 -10.18 12.77 4.34
CA ARG A 114 -11.46 13.06 3.67
C ARG A 114 -12.39 11.85 3.58
N ARG A 115 -11.83 10.63 3.54
CA ARG A 115 -12.59 9.38 3.49
C ARG A 115 -12.84 8.76 4.86
N GLY A 116 -12.33 9.36 5.94
CA GLY A 116 -12.45 8.84 7.29
C GLY A 116 -11.75 7.48 7.48
N ILE A 117 -10.71 7.19 6.69
CA ILE A 117 -9.97 5.93 6.79
C ILE A 117 -9.07 5.98 8.02
N LYS A 118 -9.10 4.91 8.82
CA LYS A 118 -8.24 4.78 10.00
C LYS A 118 -6.78 4.55 9.58
N LEU A 119 -5.96 5.59 9.71
CA LEU A 119 -4.52 5.49 9.53
C LEU A 119 -3.90 4.90 10.80
N HIS A 120 -3.50 3.64 10.75
CA HIS A 120 -2.95 2.92 11.90
C HIS A 120 -1.46 3.21 12.09
N THR A 121 -0.68 3.13 11.00
CA THR A 121 0.78 3.29 11.05
C THR A 121 1.28 3.98 9.80
N VAL A 122 2.24 4.88 9.97
CA VAL A 122 3.08 5.39 8.87
C VAL A 122 4.44 4.73 8.98
N MET A 123 4.81 3.98 7.96
CA MET A 123 6.14 3.39 7.81
C MET A 123 7.02 4.30 6.95
N TYR A 124 8.04 4.85 7.57
CA TYR A 124 9.01 5.72 6.89
C TYR A 124 10.21 4.88 6.43
N ASN A 125 10.25 4.59 5.13
CA ASN A 125 11.30 3.78 4.53
C ASN A 125 12.56 4.62 4.30
N LEU A 126 13.68 4.20 4.94
CA LEU A 126 14.98 4.84 4.82
C LEU A 126 15.75 4.43 3.54
N PHE A 127 15.25 3.42 2.80
CA PHE A 127 15.87 2.96 1.55
C PHE A 127 15.18 3.59 0.31
N PRO A 128 15.97 3.97 -0.72
CA PRO A 128 17.43 4.12 -0.70
C PRO A 128 17.84 5.31 0.16
N GLU A 129 19.03 5.24 0.75
CA GLU A 129 19.59 6.41 1.40
C GLU A 129 19.64 7.57 0.40
N GLY A 130 19.08 8.71 0.80
CA GLY A 130 19.18 9.91 0.00
C GLY A 130 20.59 10.47 0.05
N GLU A 131 21.02 11.10 -1.03
CA GLU A 131 22.34 11.72 -1.11
C GLU A 131 22.46 12.91 -0.14
N ASP A 132 21.34 13.57 0.16
CA ASP A 132 21.28 14.75 1.03
C ASP A 132 20.59 14.40 2.37
N LYS A 133 21.42 14.30 3.41
CA LYS A 133 20.97 14.01 4.78
C LYS A 133 20.15 15.14 5.42
N ILE A 134 20.35 16.39 4.98
CA ILE A 134 19.60 17.53 5.48
C ILE A 134 18.16 17.45 4.97
N ILE A 135 17.99 17.19 3.67
CA ILE A 135 16.66 16.99 3.06
C ILE A 135 15.92 15.83 3.72
N GLN A 136 16.61 14.70 3.95
CA GLN A 136 16.00 13.54 4.59
C GLN A 136 15.52 13.84 6.01
N ALA A 137 16.39 14.48 6.83
CA ALA A 137 16.08 14.80 8.20
C ALA A 137 14.92 15.81 8.31
N ASP A 138 14.91 16.83 7.46
CA ASP A 138 13.83 17.83 7.42
C ASP A 138 12.50 17.20 6.97
N THR A 139 12.54 16.35 5.92
CA THR A 139 11.37 15.63 5.41
C THR A 139 10.76 14.74 6.51
N GLU A 140 11.58 13.96 7.19
CA GLU A 140 11.16 13.13 8.31
C GLU A 140 10.51 13.96 9.41
N ALA A 141 11.20 14.99 9.87
CA ALA A 141 10.73 15.86 10.95
C ALA A 141 9.42 16.57 10.58
N TYR A 142 9.27 17.00 9.32
CA TYR A 142 8.04 17.62 8.86
C TYR A 142 6.86 16.63 8.87
N ILE A 143 7.05 15.43 8.32
CA ILE A 143 6.02 14.38 8.28
C ILE A 143 5.62 13.96 9.70
N CYS A 144 6.59 13.77 10.61
CA CYS A 144 6.30 13.47 12.02
C CYS A 144 5.39 14.52 12.66
N ARG A 145 5.76 15.80 12.56
CA ARG A 145 4.94 16.90 13.12
C ARG A 145 3.54 16.96 12.52
N TYR A 146 3.42 16.67 11.22
CA TYR A 146 2.12 16.64 10.56
C TYR A 146 1.25 15.51 11.10
N ILE A 147 1.82 14.30 11.28
CA ILE A 147 1.11 13.15 11.85
C ILE A 147 0.67 13.43 13.29
N GLU A 148 1.57 13.92 14.14
CA GLU A 148 1.25 14.28 15.54
C GLU A 148 0.06 15.25 15.63
N LYS A 149 -0.04 16.18 14.69
CA LYS A 149 -1.09 17.19 14.68
C LYS A 149 -2.42 16.68 14.12
N HIS A 150 -2.39 15.90 13.04
CA HIS A 150 -3.59 15.53 12.27
C HIS A 150 -4.05 14.09 12.51
N PHE A 151 -3.14 13.21 12.95
CA PHE A 151 -3.38 11.79 13.16
C PHE A 151 -2.76 11.33 14.51
N PRO A 152 -3.22 11.86 15.65
CA PRO A 152 -2.57 11.66 16.96
C PRO A 152 -2.50 10.20 17.41
N ASP A 153 -3.39 9.34 16.91
CA ASP A 153 -3.44 7.92 17.25
C ASP A 153 -2.62 7.04 16.28
N THR A 154 -1.89 7.66 15.33
CA THR A 154 -1.12 6.95 14.33
C THR A 154 0.32 6.72 14.77
N ALA A 155 0.77 5.48 14.71
CA ALA A 155 2.18 5.15 14.96
C ALA A 155 3.07 5.59 13.80
N PHE A 156 4.26 6.13 14.11
CA PHE A 156 5.30 6.41 13.14
C PHE A 156 6.48 5.45 13.34
N VAL A 157 6.81 4.67 12.33
CA VAL A 157 7.84 3.61 12.42
C VAL A 157 8.85 3.80 11.30
N LYS A 158 10.13 3.86 11.63
CA LYS A 158 11.22 3.88 10.65
C LYS A 158 11.60 2.46 10.23
N VAL A 159 11.68 2.24 8.91
CA VAL A 159 12.15 0.98 8.33
C VAL A 159 13.59 1.17 7.88
N PRO A 160 14.56 0.51 8.54
CA PRO A 160 15.97 0.66 8.21
C PRO A 160 16.33 0.05 6.87
N CYS A 161 17.46 0.47 6.32
CA CYS A 161 18.11 -0.27 5.24
C CYS A 161 18.68 -1.59 5.80
N LEU A 162 18.34 -2.70 5.16
CA LEU A 162 18.85 -4.03 5.47
C LEU A 162 20.10 -4.34 4.65
#